data_d6b75900884c46e14629bdf97f7d9fec
#
_entry.id   d6b75900884c46e14629bdf97f7d9fec
#
_cell.length_a   1.000
_cell.length_b   1.000
_cell.length_c   1.000
_cell.angle_alpha   90.00
_cell.angle_beta   90.00
_cell.angle_gamma   90.00
#
_symmetry.space_group_name_H-M   'P 1'
#
loop_
_entity.id
_entity.type
_entity.pdbx_description
1 polymer ?
#
loop_
_entity_poly.entity_id
_entity_poly.type
_entity_poly.pdbx_seq_one_letter_code
_entity_poly.pdbx_strand_id
1 'polypeptide(L)'
;SLGHPQAIHSSPPDSPAMTDIEDLACLAAKFDRSNTRAPTSLQEVVSSGNCMGCGICESIAGPEYIQMKVLPPKQRMRPVFLKALEAEVHGKALAACPGAQVSSLPGWTPTTGMEAFVGKVMSIQRGYASDPETRFKAAAAGGLTTLGMHLIESKQVDFVVHVKACALYSDESTQGSKLSFTSAEVFDGRGSRYGPVAPLKSLEDALSLKRPFAVVAKPCDINAVRNYAKVDPRVDELCKCLMTVSCGTYADNVCVDKFLKQHEVEHSEVEEFRWRGHGCPGDTPYVKAKDGRVAADDYVDFWFYNGKEAGPLTYQWRCKMCSDFLGYQSDVVVMDCWPNGLPERRNAITEERKHEWDGWVLIIARTQRGQDVVDSAKAAGMLTLGPAEGREVLQTQPHQARRAASNFIRRYSHASRPLMALDEGAALRVAKWAMDEDFVDEVMATGPAAPVVADAAEQLREILPKGEAWAEAMLKMPERHIAYHLDNFKGTLKRLERGDATETVSTSAD
;
A
#
# COMPACT_ATOMS: atom_id res chain seq x y z
N SER A 1 -50.38 -21.71 -34.06
CA SER A 1 -50.18 -20.28 -33.85
C SER A 1 -50.47 -19.94 -32.40
N LEU A 2 -49.45 -19.93 -31.57
CA LEU A 2 -49.54 -19.46 -30.20
C LEU A 2 -48.63 -18.22 -30.12
N GLY A 3 -49.27 -17.07 -29.87
CA GLY A 3 -48.60 -15.78 -29.75
C GLY A 3 -47.74 -15.69 -28.50
N HIS A 4 -46.54 -15.17 -28.68
CA HIS A 4 -45.69 -14.73 -27.56
C HIS A 4 -46.14 -13.36 -27.06
N PRO A 5 -46.17 -13.13 -25.76
CA PRO A 5 -46.36 -11.78 -25.23
C PRO A 5 -45.04 -10.99 -25.38
N GLN A 6 -45.12 -9.83 -26.02
CA GLN A 6 -44.07 -8.83 -26.05
C GLN A 6 -43.86 -8.27 -24.65
N ALA A 7 -42.65 -8.42 -24.13
CA ALA A 7 -42.21 -7.73 -22.93
C ALA A 7 -41.96 -6.25 -23.25
N ILE A 8 -42.73 -5.39 -22.60
CA ILE A 8 -42.55 -3.94 -22.62
C ILE A 8 -41.34 -3.64 -21.70
N HIS A 9 -40.19 -3.40 -22.30
CA HIS A 9 -39.07 -2.80 -21.59
C HIS A 9 -39.34 -1.30 -21.41
N SER A 10 -39.86 -0.93 -20.26
CA SER A 10 -39.79 0.45 -19.79
C SER A 10 -38.40 0.63 -19.16
N SER A 11 -37.54 1.38 -19.85
CA SER A 11 -36.30 1.88 -19.26
C SER A 11 -36.62 2.70 -18.00
N PRO A 12 -35.89 2.53 -16.89
CA PRO A 12 -36.05 3.43 -15.75
C PRO A 12 -35.66 4.87 -16.16
N PRO A 13 -36.25 5.89 -15.55
CA PRO A 13 -35.93 7.27 -15.86
C PRO A 13 -34.45 7.54 -15.60
N ASP A 14 -33.82 8.26 -16.55
CA ASP A 14 -32.47 8.71 -16.44
C ASP A 14 -32.24 9.42 -15.09
N SER A 15 -31.50 8.77 -14.21
CA SER A 15 -30.92 9.41 -13.03
C SER A 15 -29.87 10.39 -13.54
N PRO A 16 -29.86 11.65 -13.11
CA PRO A 16 -28.83 12.59 -13.53
C PRO A 16 -27.49 12.02 -13.07
N ALA A 17 -26.64 11.68 -14.04
CA ALA A 17 -25.26 11.33 -13.77
C ALA A 17 -24.63 12.50 -13.02
N MET A 18 -24.06 12.25 -11.83
CA MET A 18 -23.25 13.24 -11.12
C MET A 18 -21.94 13.43 -11.88
N THR A 19 -21.97 14.23 -12.94
CA THR A 19 -20.85 14.46 -13.84
C THR A 19 -20.14 15.80 -13.60
N ASP A 20 -20.64 16.65 -12.71
CA ASP A 20 -20.02 17.95 -12.46
C ASP A 20 -18.91 17.86 -11.41
N ILE A 21 -17.71 18.30 -11.82
CA ILE A 21 -16.50 18.38 -10.97
C ILE A 21 -16.78 19.24 -9.72
N GLU A 22 -17.63 20.27 -9.82
CA GLU A 22 -18.02 21.13 -8.70
C GLU A 22 -18.82 20.36 -7.64
N ASP A 23 -19.71 19.44 -8.04
CA ASP A 23 -20.45 18.58 -7.10
C ASP A 23 -19.53 17.58 -6.40
N LEU A 24 -18.53 17.06 -7.11
CA LEU A 24 -17.56 16.15 -6.54
C LEU A 24 -16.53 16.85 -5.63
N ALA A 25 -16.13 18.06 -5.97
CA ALA A 25 -15.30 18.91 -5.11
C ALA A 25 -16.05 19.31 -3.83
N CYS A 26 -17.35 19.61 -3.95
CA CYS A 26 -18.23 19.86 -2.80
C CYS A 26 -18.42 18.60 -1.95
N LEU A 27 -18.55 17.45 -2.57
CA LEU A 27 -18.57 16.16 -1.88
C LEU A 27 -17.23 15.89 -1.19
N ALA A 28 -16.09 16.07 -1.86
CA ALA A 28 -14.77 15.91 -1.29
C ALA A 28 -14.55 16.84 -0.08
N ALA A 29 -14.98 18.09 -0.17
CA ALA A 29 -14.90 19.05 0.93
C ALA A 29 -15.82 18.70 2.12
N LYS A 30 -16.99 18.10 1.84
CA LYS A 30 -17.88 17.55 2.87
C LYS A 30 -17.32 16.26 3.49
N PHE A 31 -16.58 15.50 2.74
CA PHE A 31 -15.88 14.29 3.13
C PHE A 31 -14.88 14.50 4.27
N ASP A 32 -14.16 15.60 4.24
CA ASP A 32 -13.19 15.96 5.28
C ASP A 32 -13.86 16.48 6.56
N ARG A 33 -15.14 16.88 6.47
CA ARG A 33 -15.91 17.42 7.60
C ARG A 33 -16.82 16.41 8.29
N SER A 34 -16.95 15.19 7.73
CA SER A 34 -17.72 14.15 8.39
C SER A 34 -17.00 13.69 9.66
N ASN A 35 -17.71 13.29 10.67
CA ASN A 35 -17.37 12.87 12.03
C ASN A 35 -16.01 12.18 12.30
N THR A 36 -15.17 11.98 11.29
CA THR A 36 -13.83 11.43 11.41
C THR A 36 -12.82 12.56 11.57
N ARG A 37 -12.52 12.93 12.81
CA ARG A 37 -11.42 13.84 13.03
C ARG A 37 -10.06 13.19 12.77
N ALA A 38 -9.09 13.99 12.33
CA ALA A 38 -7.69 13.57 12.26
C ALA A 38 -7.08 13.44 13.67
N PRO A 39 -6.06 12.58 13.83
CA PRO A 39 -5.25 12.58 15.06
C PRO A 39 -4.56 13.93 15.27
N THR A 40 -4.59 14.42 16.49
CA THR A 40 -4.00 15.72 16.88
C THR A 40 -2.65 15.58 17.57
N SER A 41 -2.19 14.35 17.82
CA SER A 41 -0.88 14.07 18.39
C SER A 41 -0.30 12.75 17.84
N LEU A 42 1.03 12.58 17.96
CA LEU A 42 1.70 11.33 17.60
C LEU A 42 1.20 10.15 18.46
N GLN A 43 0.91 10.39 19.73
CA GLN A 43 0.34 9.39 20.64
C GLN A 43 -1.04 8.94 20.16
N GLU A 44 -1.86 9.89 19.70
CA GLU A 44 -3.17 9.58 19.16
C GLU A 44 -3.09 8.81 17.81
N VAL A 45 -2.10 9.12 16.97
CA VAL A 45 -1.82 8.31 15.76
C VAL A 45 -1.55 6.84 16.12
N VAL A 46 -0.81 6.59 17.21
CA VAL A 46 -0.53 5.23 17.68
C VAL A 46 -1.78 4.60 18.26
N SER A 47 -2.42 5.22 19.22
CA SER A 47 -3.56 4.65 19.97
C SER A 47 -4.80 4.42 19.08
N SER A 48 -4.99 5.23 18.04
CA SER A 48 -6.05 5.03 17.05
C SER A 48 -5.73 3.93 16.01
N GLY A 49 -4.52 3.35 16.03
CA GLY A 49 -4.09 2.32 15.09
C GLY A 49 -3.66 2.85 13.70
N ASN A 50 -3.50 4.16 13.53
CA ASN A 50 -3.07 4.77 12.26
C ASN A 50 -1.55 4.71 12.04
N CYS A 51 -0.77 4.41 13.08
CA CYS A 51 0.68 4.27 12.97
C CYS A 51 1.07 3.03 12.15
N MET A 52 2.03 3.19 11.21
CA MET A 52 2.61 2.11 10.42
C MET A 52 4.06 1.81 10.76
N GLY A 53 4.62 2.51 11.73
CA GLY A 53 5.99 2.29 12.16
C GLY A 53 7.04 2.74 11.14
N CYS A 54 6.78 3.78 10.34
CA CYS A 54 7.71 4.23 9.29
C CYS A 54 9.02 4.82 9.81
N GLY A 55 9.03 5.33 11.06
CA GLY A 55 10.23 5.89 11.70
C GLY A 55 10.45 7.38 11.46
N ILE A 56 9.61 8.07 10.68
CA ILE A 56 9.79 9.51 10.38
C ILE A 56 9.80 10.38 11.67
N CYS A 57 8.99 10.03 12.66
CA CYS A 57 8.92 10.77 13.92
C CYS A 57 10.21 10.63 14.77
N GLU A 58 10.84 9.44 14.79
CA GLU A 58 12.15 9.26 15.40
C GLU A 58 13.22 10.04 14.64
N SER A 59 13.20 9.97 13.29
CA SER A 59 14.13 10.69 12.44
C SER A 59 14.12 12.21 12.71
N ILE A 60 12.92 12.80 12.83
CA ILE A 60 12.77 14.25 13.05
C ILE A 60 13.09 14.65 14.49
N ALA A 61 12.67 13.84 15.47
CA ALA A 61 12.81 14.18 16.88
C ALA A 61 14.18 13.82 17.47
N GLY A 62 14.83 12.81 16.90
CA GLY A 62 16.02 12.20 17.48
C GLY A 62 15.72 10.98 18.37
N PRO A 63 16.64 9.99 18.40
CA PRO A 63 16.47 8.76 19.16
C PRO A 63 16.43 8.94 20.67
N GLU A 64 16.88 10.07 21.19
CA GLU A 64 16.81 10.45 22.60
C GLU A 64 15.39 10.88 23.05
N TYR A 65 14.49 11.18 22.10
CA TYR A 65 13.09 11.53 22.35
C TYR A 65 12.12 10.43 21.94
N ILE A 66 12.35 9.81 20.78
CA ILE A 66 11.49 8.76 20.23
C ILE A 66 12.36 7.62 19.74
N GLN A 67 12.03 6.38 20.11
CA GLN A 67 12.68 5.18 19.58
C GLN A 67 11.68 4.24 18.93
N MET A 68 11.94 3.80 17.70
CA MET A 68 11.16 2.77 17.06
C MET A 68 11.50 1.40 17.66
N LYS A 69 10.49 0.70 18.18
CA LYS A 69 10.62 -0.63 18.77
C LYS A 69 9.56 -1.57 18.23
N VAL A 70 9.85 -2.86 18.21
CA VAL A 70 8.84 -3.89 17.98
C VAL A 70 8.16 -4.21 19.30
N LEU A 71 6.86 -3.91 19.40
CA LEU A 71 6.10 -4.02 20.63
C LEU A 71 5.15 -5.24 20.59
N PRO A 72 5.08 -6.00 21.71
CA PRO A 72 4.09 -7.05 21.90
C PRO A 72 2.67 -6.46 21.99
N PRO A 73 1.57 -7.26 21.95
CA PRO A 73 1.60 -8.72 21.69
C PRO A 73 1.70 -9.08 20.20
N LYS A 74 1.52 -8.12 19.28
CA LYS A 74 1.44 -8.37 17.84
C LYS A 74 2.76 -8.19 17.11
N GLN A 75 3.83 -7.90 17.82
CA GLN A 75 5.16 -7.71 17.25
C GLN A 75 5.15 -6.61 16.16
N ARG A 76 4.63 -5.42 16.50
CA ARG A 76 4.52 -4.27 15.60
C ARG A 76 5.61 -3.25 15.85
N MET A 77 6.12 -2.65 14.78
CA MET A 77 7.00 -1.48 14.86
C MET A 77 6.19 -0.26 15.32
N ARG A 78 6.54 0.31 16.47
CA ARG A 78 5.89 1.50 17.04
C ARG A 78 6.88 2.44 17.69
N PRO A 79 6.60 3.76 17.72
CA PRO A 79 7.40 4.70 18.48
C PRO A 79 7.16 4.51 19.97
N VAL A 80 8.25 4.47 20.72
CA VAL A 80 8.27 4.61 22.18
C VAL A 80 8.69 6.04 22.49
N PHE A 81 7.86 6.77 23.22
CA PHE A 81 8.11 8.17 23.57
C PHE A 81 8.91 8.22 24.88
N LEU A 82 10.18 8.63 24.79
CA LEU A 82 11.10 8.66 25.93
C LEU A 82 11.04 9.98 26.70
N LYS A 83 10.80 11.07 25.97
CA LYS A 83 10.73 12.43 26.52
C LYS A 83 9.64 13.23 25.81
N ALA A 84 9.14 14.26 26.46
CA ALA A 84 8.27 15.25 25.83
C ALA A 84 9.01 15.98 24.71
N LEU A 85 8.32 16.21 23.60
CA LEU A 85 8.83 16.97 22.46
C LEU A 85 8.52 18.46 22.67
N GLU A 86 9.40 19.31 22.21
CA GLU A 86 9.08 20.72 22.00
C GLU A 86 7.96 20.88 20.96
N ALA A 87 7.10 21.89 21.12
CA ALA A 87 5.92 22.07 20.30
C ALA A 87 6.23 22.16 18.80
N GLU A 88 7.33 22.79 18.42
CA GLU A 88 7.77 22.90 17.02
C GLU A 88 8.14 21.54 16.44
N VAL A 89 8.97 20.76 17.16
CA VAL A 89 9.40 19.41 16.74
C VAL A 89 8.20 18.46 16.64
N HIS A 90 7.29 18.51 17.64
CA HIS A 90 6.05 17.75 17.60
C HIS A 90 5.20 18.12 16.39
N GLY A 91 5.04 19.43 16.11
CA GLY A 91 4.29 19.94 14.97
C GLY A 91 4.86 19.45 13.63
N LYS A 92 6.19 19.52 13.43
CA LYS A 92 6.88 19.01 12.24
C LYS A 92 6.69 17.49 12.09
N ALA A 93 6.88 16.73 13.15
CA ALA A 93 6.73 15.28 13.13
C ALA A 93 5.28 14.84 12.84
N LEU A 94 4.29 15.54 13.41
CA LEU A 94 2.87 15.28 13.14
C LEU A 94 2.48 15.66 11.71
N ALA A 95 2.97 16.80 11.20
CA ALA A 95 2.74 17.24 9.81
C ALA A 95 3.33 16.25 8.79
N ALA A 96 4.50 15.67 9.08
CA ALA A 96 5.12 14.64 8.25
C ALA A 96 4.42 13.28 8.38
N CYS A 97 3.65 13.04 9.44
CA CYS A 97 3.12 11.72 9.77
C CYS A 97 2.02 11.27 8.81
N PRO A 98 2.20 10.15 8.07
CA PRO A 98 1.19 9.63 7.16
C PRO A 98 0.00 8.98 7.88
N GLY A 99 0.11 8.79 9.19
CA GLY A 99 -0.98 8.35 10.07
C GLY A 99 -1.88 9.50 10.51
N ALA A 100 -1.41 10.73 10.39
CA ALA A 100 -2.22 11.93 10.60
C ALA A 100 -2.84 12.44 9.29
N GLN A 101 -2.08 12.43 8.20
CA GLN A 101 -2.52 13.01 6.92
C GLN A 101 -2.04 12.18 5.72
N VAL A 102 -2.92 12.01 4.73
CA VAL A 102 -2.61 11.50 3.39
C VAL A 102 -2.76 12.64 2.39
N SER A 103 -1.72 12.89 1.62
CA SER A 103 -1.67 13.97 0.62
C SER A 103 -1.74 13.43 -0.80
N SER A 104 -1.97 14.33 -1.77
CA SER A 104 -1.98 14.05 -3.21
C SER A 104 -0.78 14.70 -3.90
N LEU A 105 -0.42 14.21 -5.08
CA LEU A 105 0.46 14.94 -5.98
C LEU A 105 -0.26 16.22 -6.46
N PRO A 106 0.41 17.38 -6.41
CA PRO A 106 -0.21 18.64 -6.81
C PRO A 106 -0.51 18.68 -8.32
N GLY A 107 -1.50 19.48 -8.69
CA GLY A 107 -1.79 19.81 -10.08
C GLY A 107 -2.37 18.64 -10.89
N TRP A 108 -3.03 17.66 -10.24
CA TRP A 108 -3.73 16.59 -10.92
C TRP A 108 -5.06 16.27 -10.23
N THR A 109 -6.10 16.12 -11.03
CA THR A 109 -7.46 15.82 -10.58
C THR A 109 -8.04 14.71 -11.48
N PRO A 110 -8.52 13.58 -10.94
CA PRO A 110 -9.12 12.53 -11.74
C PRO A 110 -10.51 12.93 -12.22
N THR A 111 -10.84 12.58 -13.47
CA THR A 111 -12.17 12.80 -14.05
C THR A 111 -13.05 11.57 -13.91
N THR A 112 -12.46 10.37 -13.91
CA THR A 112 -13.17 9.07 -13.80
C THR A 112 -12.67 8.26 -12.61
N GLY A 113 -13.45 7.25 -12.21
CA GLY A 113 -13.03 6.27 -11.19
C GLY A 113 -11.80 5.46 -11.62
N MET A 114 -11.70 5.13 -12.91
CA MET A 114 -10.51 4.46 -13.46
C MET A 114 -9.27 5.34 -13.37
N GLU A 115 -9.34 6.60 -13.76
CA GLU A 115 -8.23 7.56 -13.59
C GLU A 115 -7.86 7.72 -12.12
N ALA A 116 -8.85 7.84 -11.24
CA ALA A 116 -8.63 7.90 -9.80
C ALA A 116 -7.95 6.63 -9.27
N PHE A 117 -8.29 5.45 -9.81
CA PHE A 117 -7.69 4.18 -9.43
C PHE A 117 -6.24 4.07 -9.89
N VAL A 118 -5.96 4.35 -11.15
CA VAL A 118 -4.59 4.31 -11.69
C VAL A 118 -3.73 5.43 -11.09
N GLY A 119 -4.32 6.60 -10.87
CA GLY A 119 -3.64 7.82 -10.40
C GLY A 119 -2.99 8.60 -11.53
N LYS A 120 -2.25 9.66 -11.21
CA LYS A 120 -1.49 10.44 -12.20
C LYS A 120 -0.54 9.55 -13.00
N VAL A 121 -0.56 9.67 -14.32
CA VAL A 121 0.24 8.87 -15.24
C VAL A 121 1.00 9.77 -16.21
N MET A 122 2.31 9.57 -16.31
CA MET A 122 3.15 10.01 -17.42
C MET A 122 3.29 8.86 -18.44
N SER A 123 3.60 7.66 -17.95
CA SER A 123 3.60 6.43 -18.74
C SER A 123 3.26 5.21 -17.89
N ILE A 124 2.72 4.18 -18.54
CA ILE A 124 2.58 2.82 -18.01
C ILE A 124 3.37 1.89 -18.91
N GLN A 125 4.24 1.09 -18.32
CA GLN A 125 5.06 0.13 -19.07
C GLN A 125 5.04 -1.22 -18.38
N ARG A 126 5.07 -2.30 -19.18
CA ARG A 126 5.16 -3.68 -18.70
C ARG A 126 6.49 -4.28 -19.12
N GLY A 127 7.12 -5.03 -18.23
CA GLY A 127 8.38 -5.69 -18.53
C GLY A 127 9.03 -6.35 -17.32
N TYR A 128 10.36 -6.30 -17.27
CA TYR A 128 11.18 -6.97 -16.25
C TYR A 128 12.61 -6.41 -16.25
N ALA A 129 13.37 -6.74 -15.20
CA ALA A 129 14.81 -6.51 -15.17
C ALA A 129 15.52 -7.31 -16.27
N SER A 130 16.33 -6.67 -17.10
CA SER A 130 17.02 -7.34 -18.22
C SER A 130 18.06 -8.35 -17.74
N ASP A 131 18.67 -8.11 -16.56
CA ASP A 131 19.56 -9.06 -15.91
C ASP A 131 18.76 -10.25 -15.34
N PRO A 132 19.01 -11.50 -15.79
CA PRO A 132 18.25 -12.66 -15.35
C PRO A 132 18.37 -12.95 -13.84
N GLU A 133 19.49 -12.66 -13.24
CA GLU A 133 19.71 -12.87 -11.81
C GLU A 133 18.86 -11.91 -10.98
N THR A 134 18.86 -10.64 -11.36
CA THR A 134 18.02 -9.62 -10.70
C THR A 134 16.54 -9.92 -10.90
N ARG A 135 16.13 -10.31 -12.12
CA ARG A 135 14.75 -10.68 -12.42
C ARG A 135 14.26 -11.83 -11.54
N PHE A 136 15.07 -12.87 -11.39
CA PHE A 136 14.71 -14.06 -10.60
C PHE A 136 14.79 -13.82 -9.09
N LYS A 137 15.91 -13.25 -8.61
CA LYS A 137 16.17 -13.13 -7.16
C LYS A 137 15.39 -12.02 -6.46
N ALA A 138 15.03 -10.95 -7.18
CA ALA A 138 14.26 -9.86 -6.61
C ALA A 138 12.74 -10.09 -6.74
N ALA A 139 11.95 -9.37 -5.92
CA ALA A 139 10.50 -9.39 -6.05
C ALA A 139 10.03 -8.57 -7.26
N ALA A 140 8.82 -8.86 -7.76
CA ALA A 140 8.20 -8.16 -8.88
C ALA A 140 9.17 -8.00 -10.08
N ALA A 141 9.69 -9.13 -10.55
CA ALA A 141 10.61 -9.19 -11.69
C ALA A 141 11.78 -8.20 -11.66
N GLY A 142 12.20 -7.81 -10.46
CA GLY A 142 13.38 -6.97 -10.23
C GLY A 142 13.21 -5.47 -10.51
N GLY A 143 12.01 -4.99 -10.86
CA GLY A 143 11.82 -3.62 -11.32
C GLY A 143 12.36 -2.53 -10.39
N LEU A 144 11.99 -2.53 -9.09
CA LEU A 144 12.49 -1.54 -8.12
C LEU A 144 13.98 -1.67 -7.84
N THR A 145 14.48 -2.91 -7.72
CA THR A 145 15.90 -3.16 -7.48
C THR A 145 16.73 -2.60 -8.63
N THR A 146 16.33 -2.86 -9.87
CA THR A 146 16.99 -2.35 -11.08
C THR A 146 16.96 -0.84 -11.16
N LEU A 147 15.83 -0.19 -10.86
CA LEU A 147 15.75 1.28 -10.86
C LEU A 147 16.67 1.89 -9.79
N GLY A 148 16.74 1.29 -8.59
CA GLY A 148 17.65 1.75 -7.55
C GLY A 148 19.12 1.58 -7.92
N MET A 149 19.51 0.46 -8.53
CA MET A 149 20.86 0.22 -9.05
C MET A 149 21.21 1.23 -10.15
N HIS A 150 20.31 1.43 -11.11
CA HIS A 150 20.49 2.37 -12.21
C HIS A 150 20.74 3.80 -11.74
N LEU A 151 19.98 4.28 -10.75
CA LEU A 151 20.16 5.63 -10.22
C LEU A 151 21.57 5.87 -9.67
N ILE A 152 22.19 4.87 -9.04
CA ILE A 152 23.56 4.95 -8.54
C ILE A 152 24.57 4.84 -9.69
N GLU A 153 24.42 3.85 -10.57
CA GLU A 153 25.36 3.61 -11.69
C GLU A 153 25.40 4.78 -12.67
N SER A 154 24.24 5.40 -12.92
CA SER A 154 24.15 6.59 -13.76
C SER A 154 24.51 7.90 -13.06
N LYS A 155 24.86 7.83 -11.76
CA LYS A 155 25.22 8.99 -10.91
C LYS A 155 24.11 10.05 -10.81
N GLN A 156 22.86 9.65 -11.00
CA GLN A 156 21.71 10.53 -10.75
C GLN A 156 21.51 10.75 -9.25
N VAL A 157 21.91 9.78 -8.43
CA VAL A 157 21.99 9.88 -6.97
C VAL A 157 23.28 9.27 -6.46
N ASP A 158 23.67 9.67 -5.27
CA ASP A 158 24.84 9.14 -4.60
C ASP A 158 24.54 7.91 -3.75
N PHE A 159 23.27 7.77 -3.30
CA PHE A 159 22.82 6.63 -2.53
C PHE A 159 21.29 6.48 -2.59
N VAL A 160 20.83 5.32 -2.15
CA VAL A 160 19.40 4.99 -2.04
C VAL A 160 19.07 4.67 -0.58
N VAL A 161 18.02 5.32 -0.06
CA VAL A 161 17.41 4.98 1.24
C VAL A 161 16.36 3.91 1.00
N HIS A 162 16.54 2.75 1.59
CA HIS A 162 15.61 1.62 1.44
C HIS A 162 15.67 0.69 2.66
N VAL A 163 15.07 -0.47 2.58
CA VAL A 163 15.13 -1.50 3.62
C VAL A 163 16.00 -2.66 3.18
N LYS A 164 16.73 -3.24 4.13
CA LYS A 164 17.48 -4.49 3.96
C LYS A 164 16.97 -5.55 4.92
N ALA A 165 17.06 -6.81 4.54
CA ALA A 165 16.85 -7.90 5.47
C ALA A 165 17.89 -7.86 6.58
N CYS A 166 17.46 -8.02 7.79
CA CYS A 166 18.29 -8.17 8.98
C CYS A 166 17.91 -9.48 9.66
N ALA A 167 18.66 -9.89 10.66
CA ALA A 167 18.30 -11.08 11.43
C ALA A 167 16.94 -10.89 12.11
N LEU A 168 16.12 -11.94 12.12
CA LEU A 168 14.81 -11.90 12.75
C LEU A 168 14.95 -11.52 14.23
N TYR A 169 14.10 -10.59 14.68
CA TYR A 169 14.04 -10.13 16.09
C TYR A 169 15.33 -9.53 16.67
N SER A 170 16.37 -9.30 15.90
CA SER A 170 17.48 -8.45 16.36
C SER A 170 17.05 -6.98 16.35
N ASP A 171 17.69 -6.13 17.14
CA ASP A 171 17.46 -4.69 17.08
C ASP A 171 17.72 -4.12 15.68
N GLU A 172 18.63 -4.72 14.94
CA GLU A 172 18.92 -4.39 13.54
C GLU A 172 17.77 -4.81 12.61
N SER A 173 17.13 -5.98 12.83
CA SER A 173 15.99 -6.42 12.02
C SER A 173 14.79 -5.51 12.18
N THR A 174 14.64 -4.91 13.34
CA THR A 174 13.53 -4.01 13.65
C THR A 174 13.73 -2.62 13.07
N GLN A 175 14.94 -2.28 12.65
CA GLN A 175 15.26 -0.98 12.10
C GLN A 175 15.25 -0.95 10.58
N GLY A 176 15.78 -1.95 9.92
CA GLY A 176 15.68 -2.22 8.48
C GLY A 176 16.06 -1.10 7.50
N SER A 177 16.15 0.17 7.98
CA SER A 177 16.55 1.30 7.16
C SER A 177 18.03 1.18 6.78
N LYS A 178 18.32 1.37 5.50
CA LYS A 178 19.69 1.31 4.96
C LYS A 178 19.93 2.42 3.96
N LEU A 179 21.12 3.01 4.02
CA LEU A 179 21.68 3.84 2.97
C LEU A 179 22.63 2.97 2.16
N SER A 180 22.33 2.77 0.89
CA SER A 180 23.16 1.99 -0.04
C SER A 180 23.85 2.90 -1.03
N PHE A 181 25.19 2.85 -1.07
CA PHE A 181 26.03 3.73 -1.89
C PHE A 181 26.54 3.06 -3.17
N THR A 182 26.27 1.78 -3.32
CA THR A 182 26.65 1.00 -4.51
C THR A 182 25.48 0.19 -5.01
N SER A 183 25.47 -0.14 -6.32
CA SER A 183 24.47 -1.02 -6.90
C SER A 183 24.45 -2.42 -6.26
N ALA A 184 25.62 -2.93 -5.85
CA ALA A 184 25.72 -4.20 -5.14
C ALA A 184 25.00 -4.16 -3.78
N GLU A 185 25.10 -3.05 -3.03
CA GLU A 185 24.37 -2.88 -1.77
C GLU A 185 22.87 -2.75 -1.97
N VAL A 186 22.42 -2.11 -3.07
CA VAL A 186 20.99 -2.06 -3.44
C VAL A 186 20.50 -3.47 -3.78
N PHE A 187 21.25 -4.22 -4.58
CA PHE A 187 20.92 -5.61 -4.92
C PHE A 187 20.86 -6.49 -3.66
N ASP A 188 21.73 -6.31 -2.70
CA ASP A 188 21.73 -7.03 -1.42
C ASP A 188 20.46 -6.75 -0.60
N GLY A 189 19.84 -5.56 -0.77
CA GLY A 189 18.55 -5.20 -0.19
C GLY A 189 17.31 -5.74 -0.94
N ARG A 190 17.48 -6.54 -1.99
CA ARG A 190 16.40 -7.08 -2.82
C ARG A 190 15.37 -7.90 -2.04
N GLY A 191 14.22 -8.08 -2.63
CA GLY A 191 13.10 -8.84 -2.07
C GLY A 191 12.16 -7.97 -1.22
N SER A 192 10.92 -8.44 -1.05
CA SER A 192 9.91 -7.73 -0.26
C SER A 192 10.13 -7.91 1.23
N ARG A 193 9.69 -6.92 2.01
CA ARG A 193 9.59 -6.96 3.48
C ARG A 193 8.15 -6.69 3.88
N TYR A 194 7.46 -7.71 4.37
CA TYR A 194 6.06 -7.59 4.79
C TYR A 194 5.93 -7.38 6.31
N GLY A 195 7.01 -7.52 7.04
CA GLY A 195 7.08 -7.41 8.49
C GLY A 195 7.59 -6.06 9.02
N PRO A 196 7.78 -5.96 10.34
CA PRO A 196 8.10 -4.70 11.00
C PRO A 196 9.45 -4.13 10.55
N VAL A 197 9.41 -2.94 9.95
CA VAL A 197 10.59 -2.13 9.61
C VAL A 197 10.27 -0.65 9.75
N ALA A 198 11.29 0.18 10.00
CA ALA A 198 11.19 1.64 10.07
C ALA A 198 12.03 2.27 8.93
N PRO A 199 11.52 2.32 7.68
CA PRO A 199 12.31 2.71 6.51
C PRO A 199 12.86 4.12 6.56
N LEU A 200 12.17 5.03 7.26
CA LEU A 200 12.51 6.45 7.31
C LEU A 200 13.27 6.86 8.58
N LYS A 201 13.68 5.89 9.41
CA LYS A 201 14.45 6.18 10.62
C LYS A 201 15.74 6.95 10.31
N SER A 202 16.40 6.63 9.20
CA SER A 202 17.66 7.26 8.77
C SER A 202 17.45 8.42 7.77
N LEU A 203 16.27 9.02 7.70
CA LEU A 203 16.02 10.10 6.71
C LEU A 203 16.78 11.38 7.07
N GLU A 204 16.86 11.76 8.35
CA GLU A 204 17.68 12.91 8.78
C GLU A 204 19.18 12.66 8.58
N ASP A 205 19.66 11.44 8.79
CA ASP A 205 21.03 11.07 8.47
C ASP A 205 21.30 11.26 6.97
N ALA A 206 20.35 10.81 6.12
CA ALA A 206 20.43 10.99 4.67
C ALA A 206 20.46 12.48 4.27
N LEU A 207 19.60 13.31 4.85
CA LEU A 207 19.56 14.76 4.61
C LEU A 207 20.84 15.46 5.10
N SER A 208 21.41 14.99 6.21
CA SER A 208 22.63 15.53 6.80
C SER A 208 23.88 15.31 5.93
N LEU A 209 23.87 14.29 5.05
CA LEU A 209 24.93 14.07 4.08
C LEU A 209 25.01 15.16 3.00
N LYS A 210 23.93 15.93 2.78
CA LYS A 210 23.85 17.01 1.76
C LYS A 210 24.21 16.52 0.35
N ARG A 211 23.85 15.29 0.04
CA ARG A 211 24.11 14.61 -1.23
C ARG A 211 22.80 14.13 -1.84
N PRO A 212 22.68 14.09 -3.19
CA PRO A 212 21.48 13.63 -3.84
C PRO A 212 21.21 12.14 -3.53
N PHE A 213 19.95 11.81 -3.22
CA PHE A 213 19.53 10.45 -2.92
C PHE A 213 18.14 10.11 -3.50
N ALA A 214 17.81 8.84 -3.50
CA ALA A 214 16.46 8.34 -3.79
C ALA A 214 15.92 7.54 -2.60
N VAL A 215 14.60 7.39 -2.53
CA VAL A 215 13.94 6.59 -1.50
C VAL A 215 13.14 5.48 -2.17
N VAL A 216 13.31 4.24 -1.67
CA VAL A 216 12.49 3.08 -2.01
C VAL A 216 11.79 2.59 -0.76
N ALA A 217 10.48 2.82 -0.68
CA ALA A 217 9.69 2.46 0.49
C ALA A 217 8.24 2.15 0.11
N LYS A 218 7.41 1.68 1.06
CA LYS A 218 5.99 1.45 0.80
C LYS A 218 5.22 2.78 0.64
N PRO A 219 4.03 2.79 0.01
CA PRO A 219 3.30 4.04 -0.31
C PRO A 219 3.13 5.00 0.87
N CYS A 220 2.77 4.49 2.04
CA CYS A 220 2.59 5.35 3.21
C CYS A 220 3.90 5.98 3.71
N ASP A 221 5.05 5.35 3.51
CA ASP A 221 6.35 5.96 3.83
C ASP A 221 6.69 7.06 2.82
N ILE A 222 6.40 6.83 1.53
CA ILE A 222 6.55 7.86 0.48
C ILE A 222 5.65 9.06 0.79
N ASN A 223 4.41 8.82 1.26
CA ASN A 223 3.53 9.88 1.72
C ASN A 223 4.16 10.68 2.88
N ALA A 224 4.84 10.01 3.83
CA ALA A 224 5.56 10.70 4.90
C ALA A 224 6.67 11.61 4.36
N VAL A 225 7.47 11.15 3.40
CA VAL A 225 8.53 11.97 2.78
C VAL A 225 7.93 13.17 2.04
N ARG A 226 6.84 12.99 1.27
CA ARG A 226 6.13 14.11 0.62
C ARG A 226 5.54 15.10 1.61
N ASN A 227 4.98 14.62 2.72
CA ASN A 227 4.49 15.49 3.79
C ASN A 227 5.64 16.26 4.44
N TYR A 228 6.77 15.59 4.67
CA TYR A 228 7.93 16.22 5.28
C TYR A 228 8.55 17.29 4.36
N ALA A 229 8.56 17.08 3.05
CA ALA A 229 8.98 18.10 2.07
C ALA A 229 8.22 19.43 2.17
N LYS A 230 6.98 19.41 2.67
CA LYS A 230 6.18 20.64 2.88
C LYS A 230 6.67 21.51 4.05
N VAL A 231 7.43 20.92 4.98
CA VAL A 231 7.92 21.56 6.19
C VAL A 231 9.45 21.60 6.30
N ASP A 232 10.14 20.88 5.40
CA ASP A 232 11.60 20.88 5.29
C ASP A 232 12.04 20.87 3.81
N PRO A 233 12.52 21.98 3.28
CA PRO A 233 12.87 22.13 1.86
C PRO A 233 14.08 21.25 1.44
N ARG A 234 14.92 20.79 2.40
CA ARG A 234 16.04 19.88 2.10
C ARG A 234 15.57 18.60 1.42
N VAL A 235 14.33 18.17 1.73
CA VAL A 235 13.77 16.94 1.15
C VAL A 235 13.61 17.10 -0.37
N ASP A 236 12.98 18.17 -0.85
CA ASP A 236 12.81 18.41 -2.29
C ASP A 236 14.13 18.74 -2.99
N GLU A 237 15.07 19.40 -2.28
CA GLU A 237 16.39 19.70 -2.79
C GLU A 237 17.24 18.44 -3.02
N LEU A 238 17.26 17.50 -2.08
CA LEU A 238 18.20 16.38 -2.07
C LEU A 238 17.57 15.06 -2.56
N CYS A 239 16.28 14.83 -2.30
CA CYS A 239 15.59 13.61 -2.74
C CYS A 239 15.18 13.71 -4.21
N LYS A 240 15.89 13.00 -5.07
CA LYS A 240 15.72 13.07 -6.53
C LYS A 240 14.64 12.16 -7.08
N CYS A 241 14.32 11.06 -6.37
CA CYS A 241 13.28 10.14 -6.81
C CYS A 241 12.64 9.41 -5.62
N LEU A 242 11.32 9.34 -5.62
CA LEU A 242 10.51 8.58 -4.67
C LEU A 242 9.87 7.39 -5.37
N MET A 243 10.34 6.18 -5.06
CA MET A 243 9.90 4.94 -5.70
C MET A 243 9.18 4.04 -4.69
N THR A 244 8.13 3.36 -5.16
CA THR A 244 7.32 2.51 -4.29
C THR A 244 6.80 1.27 -5.00
N VAL A 245 6.14 0.40 -4.23
CA VAL A 245 5.39 -0.77 -4.70
C VAL A 245 3.89 -0.51 -4.68
N SER A 246 3.13 -1.25 -5.47
CA SER A 246 1.72 -1.51 -5.16
C SER A 246 1.65 -2.33 -3.88
N CYS A 247 1.04 -1.78 -2.84
CA CYS A 247 1.08 -2.36 -1.50
C CYS A 247 -0.18 -3.15 -1.19
N GLY A 248 -0.06 -4.48 -1.12
CA GLY A 248 -1.16 -5.35 -0.69
C GLY A 248 -1.54 -5.11 0.77
N THR A 249 -0.55 -5.07 1.66
CA THR A 249 -0.71 -4.85 3.10
C THR A 249 0.66 -4.85 3.81
N TYR A 250 0.59 -4.63 5.13
CA TYR A 250 1.73 -4.75 6.04
C TYR A 250 1.34 -5.69 7.19
N ALA A 251 2.08 -6.80 7.31
CA ALA A 251 1.78 -7.85 8.26
C ALA A 251 2.41 -7.60 9.63
N ASP A 252 1.78 -8.15 10.66
CA ASP A 252 2.37 -8.25 11.99
C ASP A 252 3.39 -9.39 12.01
N ASN A 253 4.42 -9.29 12.83
CA ASN A 253 5.49 -10.30 12.83
C ASN A 253 5.07 -11.66 13.43
N VAL A 254 3.94 -11.70 14.13
CA VAL A 254 3.35 -12.95 14.63
C VAL A 254 3.04 -13.98 13.53
N CYS A 255 2.93 -13.55 12.27
CA CYS A 255 2.78 -14.50 11.17
C CYS A 255 4.08 -15.26 10.88
N VAL A 256 5.23 -14.68 11.17
CA VAL A 256 6.54 -15.35 11.11
C VAL A 256 6.64 -16.38 12.22
N ASP A 257 6.23 -16.03 13.44
CA ASP A 257 6.21 -16.95 14.57
C ASP A 257 5.40 -18.21 14.24
N LYS A 258 4.23 -18.01 13.64
CA LYS A 258 3.36 -19.12 13.23
C LYS A 258 3.98 -19.97 12.13
N PHE A 259 4.60 -19.35 11.12
CA PHE A 259 5.30 -20.04 10.05
C PHE A 259 6.46 -20.87 10.59
N LEU A 260 7.31 -20.29 11.44
CA LEU A 260 8.43 -21.01 12.05
C LEU A 260 7.95 -22.19 12.89
N LYS A 261 6.90 -21.98 13.70
CA LYS A 261 6.28 -23.04 14.50
C LYS A 261 5.71 -24.18 13.65
N GLN A 262 5.05 -23.84 12.52
CA GLN A 262 4.50 -24.82 11.57
C GLN A 262 5.60 -25.72 11.00
N HIS A 263 6.79 -25.17 10.78
CA HIS A 263 7.94 -25.88 10.22
C HIS A 263 8.94 -26.35 11.29
N GLU A 264 8.57 -26.30 12.56
CA GLU A 264 9.39 -26.76 13.68
C GLU A 264 10.80 -26.15 13.72
N VAL A 265 10.88 -24.85 13.41
CA VAL A 265 12.11 -24.04 13.46
C VAL A 265 12.00 -23.02 14.58
N GLU A 266 12.92 -23.05 15.53
CA GLU A 266 13.00 -22.05 16.58
C GLU A 266 13.70 -20.77 16.07
N HIS A 267 13.34 -19.60 16.61
CA HIS A 267 13.95 -18.33 16.22
C HIS A 267 15.47 -18.32 16.32
N SER A 268 16.01 -18.96 17.36
CA SER A 268 17.45 -19.07 17.57
C SER A 268 18.17 -19.93 16.52
N GLU A 269 17.44 -20.77 15.80
CA GLU A 269 17.96 -21.65 14.74
C GLU A 269 17.98 -20.97 13.37
N VAL A 270 17.27 -19.85 13.18
CA VAL A 270 17.17 -19.18 11.89
C VAL A 270 18.53 -18.64 11.46
N GLU A 271 19.01 -19.07 10.29
CA GLU A 271 20.17 -18.54 9.59
C GLU A 271 19.74 -17.50 8.55
N GLU A 272 18.72 -17.81 7.74
CA GLU A 272 18.16 -16.94 6.72
C GLU A 272 16.63 -16.98 6.79
N PHE A 273 16.02 -15.81 6.68
CA PHE A 273 14.59 -15.69 6.48
C PHE A 273 14.30 -14.77 5.30
N ARG A 274 13.43 -15.19 4.40
CA ARG A 274 13.02 -14.40 3.25
C ARG A 274 11.50 -14.36 3.12
N TRP A 275 10.96 -13.17 3.07
CA TRP A 275 9.54 -12.99 2.85
C TRP A 275 9.09 -13.29 1.42
N ARG A 276 9.94 -12.97 0.43
CA ARG A 276 9.65 -13.13 -0.99
C ARG A 276 10.89 -12.95 -1.85
N GLY A 277 10.91 -13.56 -3.01
CA GLY A 277 11.96 -13.54 -4.01
C GLY A 277 12.14 -14.93 -4.61
N HIS A 278 13.07 -15.09 -5.54
CA HIS A 278 13.38 -16.32 -6.24
C HIS A 278 12.19 -16.85 -7.04
N GLY A 279 11.73 -15.99 -7.96
CA GLY A 279 10.60 -16.23 -8.86
C GLY A 279 9.41 -15.30 -8.56
N CYS A 280 8.35 -15.42 -9.34
CA CYS A 280 7.15 -14.63 -9.24
C CYS A 280 5.90 -15.53 -9.26
N PRO A 281 5.25 -15.71 -8.11
CA PRO A 281 5.43 -15.04 -6.82
C PRO A 281 6.65 -15.47 -6.02
N GLY A 282 7.30 -16.58 -6.32
CA GLY A 282 8.42 -17.13 -5.59
C GLY A 282 8.02 -17.98 -4.38
N ASP A 283 8.99 -18.59 -3.74
CA ASP A 283 8.81 -19.29 -2.48
C ASP A 283 8.62 -18.26 -1.35
N THR A 284 7.53 -18.37 -0.58
CA THR A 284 7.15 -17.34 0.38
C THR A 284 6.27 -17.86 1.51
N PRO A 285 6.62 -17.66 2.78
CA PRO A 285 7.97 -17.32 3.21
C PRO A 285 8.94 -18.48 3.08
N TYR A 286 10.22 -18.19 3.19
CA TYR A 286 11.31 -19.17 3.16
C TYR A 286 12.17 -19.01 4.42
N VAL A 287 12.57 -20.11 5.01
CA VAL A 287 13.54 -20.15 6.11
C VAL A 287 14.62 -21.19 5.86
N LYS A 288 15.85 -20.83 6.19
CA LYS A 288 16.96 -21.78 6.32
C LYS A 288 17.43 -21.77 7.77
N ALA A 289 17.49 -22.91 8.38
CA ALA A 289 18.01 -23.10 9.73
C ALA A 289 19.53 -23.31 9.71
N LYS A 290 20.20 -23.04 10.83
CA LYS A 290 21.65 -23.18 11.01
C LYS A 290 22.17 -24.60 10.80
N ASP A 291 21.31 -25.61 10.99
CA ASP A 291 21.60 -27.03 10.74
C ASP A 291 21.42 -27.43 9.27
N GLY A 292 21.05 -26.49 8.41
CA GLY A 292 20.84 -26.70 6.97
C GLY A 292 19.43 -27.10 6.57
N ARG A 293 18.50 -27.32 7.51
CA ARG A 293 17.08 -27.54 7.19
C ARG A 293 16.52 -26.31 6.46
N VAL A 294 15.71 -26.55 5.44
CA VAL A 294 15.04 -25.53 4.65
C VAL A 294 13.55 -25.78 4.67
N ALA A 295 12.75 -24.74 4.86
CA ALA A 295 11.31 -24.79 4.69
C ALA A 295 10.82 -23.55 3.93
N ALA A 296 9.79 -23.74 3.12
CA ALA A 296 9.13 -22.67 2.38
C ALA A 296 7.67 -23.04 2.15
N ASP A 297 6.80 -22.04 2.16
CA ASP A 297 5.42 -22.18 1.73
C ASP A 297 5.27 -21.69 0.27
N ASP A 298 4.19 -22.12 -0.38
CA ASP A 298 3.75 -21.47 -1.61
C ASP A 298 3.13 -20.11 -1.28
N TYR A 299 3.43 -19.09 -2.08
CA TYR A 299 2.92 -17.73 -1.87
C TYR A 299 1.40 -17.69 -1.75
N VAL A 300 0.72 -18.45 -2.63
CA VAL A 300 -0.74 -18.49 -2.66
C VAL A 300 -1.29 -19.15 -1.40
N ASP A 301 -0.68 -20.23 -0.97
CA ASP A 301 -1.09 -20.93 0.24
C ASP A 301 -0.87 -20.07 1.48
N PHE A 302 0.29 -19.45 1.62
CA PHE A 302 0.58 -18.60 2.75
C PHE A 302 -0.37 -17.37 2.84
N TRP A 303 -0.57 -16.66 1.72
CA TRP A 303 -1.34 -15.40 1.76
C TRP A 303 -2.84 -15.58 1.62
N PHE A 304 -3.31 -16.64 0.96
CA PHE A 304 -4.72 -16.79 0.60
C PHE A 304 -5.42 -18.00 1.24
N TYR A 305 -4.73 -19.11 1.46
CA TYR A 305 -5.35 -20.37 1.91
C TYR A 305 -4.94 -20.82 3.31
N ASN A 306 -3.66 -20.76 3.67
CA ASN A 306 -3.20 -21.09 5.02
C ASN A 306 -3.45 -19.98 6.03
N GLY A 307 -4.08 -18.91 5.59
CA GLY A 307 -4.43 -17.75 6.38
C GLY A 307 -5.36 -18.01 7.57
N LYS A 308 -5.77 -19.24 7.81
CA LYS A 308 -6.51 -19.60 9.02
C LYS A 308 -5.63 -19.51 10.26
N GLU A 309 -4.32 -19.75 10.14
CA GLU A 309 -3.40 -19.74 11.29
C GLU A 309 -2.18 -18.81 11.13
N ALA A 310 -1.54 -18.75 9.97
CA ALA A 310 -0.34 -17.96 9.75
C ALA A 310 -0.54 -16.69 8.90
N GLY A 311 -1.60 -16.59 8.16
CA GLY A 311 -1.75 -15.63 7.08
C GLY A 311 -2.30 -14.26 7.45
N PRO A 312 -2.88 -13.56 6.46
CA PRO A 312 -3.18 -12.12 6.42
C PRO A 312 -4.18 -11.60 7.45
N LEU A 313 -4.65 -12.42 8.38
CA LEU A 313 -5.56 -12.01 9.46
C LEU A 313 -4.94 -11.01 10.44
N THR A 314 -3.62 -10.79 10.35
CA THR A 314 -2.85 -9.85 11.16
C THR A 314 -2.61 -8.52 10.47
N TYR A 315 -3.47 -8.10 9.54
CA TYR A 315 -3.36 -6.80 8.89
C TYR A 315 -3.60 -5.66 9.86
N GLN A 316 -2.74 -4.66 9.80
CA GLN A 316 -2.87 -3.50 10.64
C GLN A 316 -4.12 -2.68 10.27
N TRP A 317 -4.71 -2.00 11.28
CA TRP A 317 -5.92 -1.19 11.13
C TRP A 317 -5.80 -0.22 9.96
N ARG A 318 -4.72 0.56 9.91
CA ARG A 318 -4.50 1.54 8.86
C ARG A 318 -4.53 0.95 7.47
N CYS A 319 -4.02 -0.27 7.27
CA CYS A 319 -4.05 -0.93 5.96
C CYS A 319 -5.47 -1.18 5.47
N LYS A 320 -6.41 -1.42 6.39
CA LYS A 320 -7.84 -1.62 6.07
C LYS A 320 -8.51 -0.32 5.62
N MET A 321 -7.99 0.84 6.10
CA MET A 321 -8.47 2.19 5.78
C MET A 321 -7.58 2.92 4.77
N CYS A 322 -6.61 2.24 4.16
CA CYS A 322 -5.61 2.86 3.30
C CYS A 322 -6.22 3.37 2.00
N SER A 323 -5.98 4.65 1.70
CA SER A 323 -6.34 5.31 0.44
C SER A 323 -5.14 5.59 -0.47
N ASP A 324 -3.96 5.00 -0.16
CA ASP A 324 -2.70 5.25 -0.88
C ASP A 324 -1.96 3.95 -1.26
N PHE A 325 -2.68 2.88 -1.54
CA PHE A 325 -2.11 1.54 -1.77
C PHE A 325 -1.38 1.38 -3.12
N LEU A 326 -1.66 2.23 -4.12
CA LEU A 326 -0.95 2.25 -5.40
C LEU A 326 0.13 3.33 -5.48
N GLY A 327 0.56 3.89 -4.34
CA GLY A 327 1.65 4.86 -4.30
C GLY A 327 1.37 6.13 -5.08
N TYR A 328 0.22 6.75 -4.85
CA TYR A 328 -0.22 7.96 -5.56
C TYR A 328 0.70 9.17 -5.34
N GLN A 329 1.55 9.10 -4.33
CA GLN A 329 2.52 10.14 -3.97
C GLN A 329 3.92 9.93 -4.56
N SER A 330 4.17 8.76 -5.17
CA SER A 330 5.50 8.41 -5.69
C SER A 330 5.80 9.09 -7.03
N ASP A 331 7.07 9.13 -7.40
CA ASP A 331 7.50 9.44 -8.76
C ASP A 331 7.35 8.19 -9.66
N VAL A 332 7.64 7.01 -9.10
CA VAL A 332 7.48 5.71 -9.77
C VAL A 332 6.81 4.72 -8.83
N VAL A 333 5.83 3.99 -9.33
CA VAL A 333 5.28 2.81 -8.65
C VAL A 333 5.51 1.57 -9.50
N VAL A 334 5.94 0.50 -8.83
CA VAL A 334 6.19 -0.80 -9.44
C VAL A 334 5.24 -1.82 -8.83
N MET A 335 4.63 -2.65 -9.65
CA MET A 335 3.66 -3.63 -9.19
C MET A 335 3.81 -4.96 -9.92
N ASP A 336 3.42 -6.04 -9.25
CA ASP A 336 3.31 -7.34 -9.90
C ASP A 336 2.33 -7.27 -11.07
N CYS A 337 2.67 -7.93 -12.16
CA CYS A 337 1.81 -8.09 -13.31
C CYS A 337 1.43 -9.57 -13.44
N TRP A 338 0.46 -10.00 -12.62
CA TRP A 338 -0.01 -11.38 -12.64
C TRP A 338 -0.78 -11.65 -13.94
N PRO A 339 -0.43 -12.69 -14.73
CA PRO A 339 -1.08 -12.96 -16.03
C PRO A 339 -2.60 -13.07 -15.95
N ASN A 340 -3.11 -13.64 -14.87
CA ASN A 340 -4.55 -13.85 -14.66
C ASN A 340 -5.10 -12.99 -13.51
N GLY A 341 -4.45 -11.87 -13.20
CA GLY A 341 -4.84 -10.95 -12.11
C GLY A 341 -4.60 -11.46 -10.69
N LEU A 342 -4.19 -12.70 -10.52
CA LEU A 342 -3.87 -13.33 -9.25
C LEU A 342 -2.60 -14.17 -9.39
N PRO A 343 -1.80 -14.31 -8.32
CA PRO A 343 -0.67 -15.23 -8.34
C PRO A 343 -1.19 -16.68 -8.44
N GLU A 344 -0.48 -17.49 -9.19
CA GLU A 344 -0.75 -18.93 -9.29
C GLU A 344 0.19 -19.71 -8.39
N ARG A 345 -0.24 -20.90 -7.96
CA ARG A 345 0.64 -21.83 -7.28
C ARG A 345 1.73 -22.31 -8.20
N ARG A 346 2.93 -22.52 -7.67
CA ARG A 346 4.08 -22.98 -8.44
C ARG A 346 3.80 -24.27 -9.22
N ASN A 347 3.11 -25.23 -8.61
CA ASN A 347 2.77 -26.51 -9.25
C ASN A 347 1.68 -26.42 -10.32
N ALA A 348 0.99 -25.29 -10.43
CA ALA A 348 0.03 -25.00 -11.49
C ALA A 348 0.67 -24.40 -12.76
N ILE A 349 1.96 -24.01 -12.69
CA ILE A 349 2.70 -23.46 -13.81
C ILE A 349 3.37 -24.59 -14.58
N THR A 350 2.95 -24.82 -15.82
CA THR A 350 3.51 -25.86 -16.69
C THR A 350 4.91 -25.50 -17.19
N GLU A 351 5.67 -26.48 -17.70
CA GLU A 351 7.03 -26.24 -18.23
C GLU A 351 7.02 -25.24 -19.42
N GLU A 352 5.94 -25.23 -20.25
CA GLU A 352 5.79 -24.27 -21.34
C GLU A 352 5.62 -22.83 -20.82
N ARG A 353 5.05 -22.69 -19.62
CA ARG A 353 4.80 -21.39 -18.94
C ARG A 353 5.90 -21.02 -17.95
N LYS A 354 6.96 -21.80 -17.85
CA LYS A 354 8.03 -21.60 -16.85
C LYS A 354 8.67 -20.20 -16.93
N HIS A 355 8.70 -19.59 -18.13
CA HIS A 355 9.15 -18.21 -18.31
C HIS A 355 8.28 -17.18 -17.58
N GLU A 356 7.03 -17.52 -17.26
CA GLU A 356 6.15 -16.66 -16.47
C GLU A 356 6.56 -16.65 -15.00
N TRP A 357 7.23 -17.70 -14.51
CA TRP A 357 7.74 -17.80 -13.15
C TRP A 357 8.83 -16.77 -12.84
N ASP A 358 9.59 -16.33 -13.84
CA ASP A 358 10.55 -15.24 -13.69
C ASP A 358 9.88 -13.89 -13.47
N GLY A 359 8.59 -13.82 -13.75
CA GLY A 359 7.72 -12.70 -13.46
C GLY A 359 7.72 -11.57 -14.48
N TRP A 360 6.68 -10.76 -14.32
CA TRP A 360 6.45 -9.51 -15.03
C TRP A 360 6.12 -8.41 -14.04
N VAL A 361 6.39 -7.17 -14.46
CA VAL A 361 6.13 -5.98 -13.66
C VAL A 361 5.39 -4.96 -14.51
N LEU A 362 4.44 -4.23 -13.88
CA LEU A 362 3.95 -2.96 -14.38
C LEU A 362 4.68 -1.83 -13.64
N ILE A 363 5.11 -0.83 -14.40
CA ILE A 363 5.75 0.38 -13.90
C ILE A 363 4.92 1.57 -14.33
N ILE A 364 4.48 2.41 -13.40
CA ILE A 364 3.82 3.68 -13.67
C ILE A 364 4.78 4.80 -13.27
N ALA A 365 5.18 5.61 -14.21
CA ALA A 365 5.81 6.91 -13.95
C ALA A 365 4.71 7.95 -13.71
N ARG A 366 4.78 8.68 -12.60
CA ARG A 366 3.75 9.65 -12.18
C ARG A 366 4.17 11.10 -12.33
N THR A 367 5.47 11.34 -12.33
CA THR A 367 6.08 12.67 -12.45
C THR A 367 7.14 12.66 -13.54
N GLN A 368 7.57 13.85 -14.00
CA GLN A 368 8.65 13.94 -14.98
C GLN A 368 9.93 13.28 -14.46
N ARG A 369 10.29 13.50 -13.20
CA ARG A 369 11.45 12.82 -12.57
C ARG A 369 11.34 11.29 -12.66
N GLY A 370 10.15 10.76 -12.38
CA GLY A 370 9.90 9.32 -12.47
C GLY A 370 10.00 8.81 -13.91
N GLN A 371 9.48 9.57 -14.88
CA GLN A 371 9.59 9.26 -16.30
C GLN A 371 11.05 9.21 -16.77
N ASP A 372 11.84 10.23 -16.41
CA ASP A 372 13.25 10.32 -16.79
C ASP A 372 14.07 9.14 -16.25
N VAL A 373 13.78 8.72 -15.02
CA VAL A 373 14.43 7.54 -14.41
C VAL A 373 14.07 6.24 -15.14
N VAL A 374 12.80 6.04 -15.47
CA VAL A 374 12.35 4.83 -16.19
C VAL A 374 12.94 4.80 -17.61
N ASP A 375 12.90 5.92 -18.32
CA ASP A 375 13.40 6.02 -19.69
C ASP A 375 14.93 5.84 -19.72
N SER A 376 15.67 6.42 -18.80
CA SER A 376 17.12 6.26 -18.75
C SER A 376 17.53 4.82 -18.39
N ALA A 377 16.80 4.15 -17.48
CA ALA A 377 17.06 2.74 -17.17
C ALA A 377 16.75 1.81 -18.35
N LYS A 378 15.68 2.10 -19.10
CA LYS A 378 15.35 1.41 -20.35
C LYS A 378 16.41 1.63 -21.43
N ALA A 379 16.82 2.89 -21.64
CA ALA A 379 17.86 3.24 -22.61
C ALA A 379 19.23 2.61 -22.29
N ALA A 380 19.54 2.45 -20.99
CA ALA A 380 20.73 1.74 -20.52
C ALA A 380 20.65 0.21 -20.67
N GLY A 381 19.52 -0.33 -21.16
CA GLY A 381 19.30 -1.75 -21.31
C GLY A 381 19.11 -2.52 -19.99
N MET A 382 18.95 -1.82 -18.86
CA MET A 382 18.77 -2.45 -17.54
C MET A 382 17.34 -2.97 -17.33
N LEU A 383 16.35 -2.38 -18.02
CA LEU A 383 14.96 -2.81 -18.03
C LEU A 383 14.51 -3.14 -19.46
N THR A 384 13.87 -4.27 -19.64
CA THR A 384 13.15 -4.63 -20.87
C THR A 384 11.70 -4.26 -20.70
N LEU A 385 11.25 -3.18 -21.38
CA LEU A 385 9.93 -2.57 -21.18
C LEU A 385 9.21 -2.35 -22.51
N GLY A 386 7.90 -2.65 -22.53
CA GLY A 386 6.94 -2.30 -23.58
C GLY A 386 5.79 -1.46 -23.01
N PRO A 387 4.99 -0.78 -23.87
CA PRO A 387 3.86 0.01 -23.44
C PRO A 387 2.78 -0.87 -22.79
N ALA A 388 2.04 -0.29 -21.84
CA ALA A 388 0.87 -0.89 -21.21
C ALA A 388 -0.20 0.19 -20.95
N GLU A 389 -1.42 -0.23 -20.66
CA GLU A 389 -2.57 0.66 -20.48
C GLU A 389 -3.10 0.64 -19.04
N GLY A 390 -3.86 1.67 -18.65
CA GLY A 390 -4.46 1.77 -17.32
C GLY A 390 -5.38 0.58 -16.99
N ARG A 391 -6.04 0.01 -17.98
CA ARG A 391 -6.89 -1.17 -17.80
C ARG A 391 -6.11 -2.42 -17.38
N GLU A 392 -4.85 -2.56 -17.81
CA GLU A 392 -3.98 -3.65 -17.37
C GLU A 392 -3.70 -3.56 -15.85
N VAL A 393 -3.67 -2.34 -15.28
CA VAL A 393 -3.52 -2.17 -13.83
C VAL A 393 -4.70 -2.80 -13.08
N LEU A 394 -5.93 -2.60 -13.57
CA LEU A 394 -7.10 -3.22 -12.97
C LEU A 394 -7.07 -4.74 -13.13
N GLN A 395 -6.72 -5.23 -14.30
CA GLN A 395 -6.68 -6.67 -14.62
C GLN A 395 -5.63 -7.41 -13.79
N THR A 396 -4.48 -6.79 -13.55
CA THR A 396 -3.37 -7.41 -12.81
C THR A 396 -3.40 -7.14 -11.31
N GLN A 397 -4.22 -6.16 -10.86
CA GLN A 397 -4.38 -5.75 -9.47
C GLN A 397 -5.86 -5.70 -9.03
N PRO A 398 -6.67 -6.75 -9.30
CA PRO A 398 -8.12 -6.70 -9.04
C PRO A 398 -8.45 -6.54 -7.54
N HIS A 399 -7.59 -7.06 -6.65
CA HIS A 399 -7.74 -6.88 -5.21
C HIS A 399 -7.55 -5.42 -4.77
N GLN A 400 -6.71 -4.66 -5.46
CA GLN A 400 -6.55 -3.22 -5.21
C GLN A 400 -7.74 -2.44 -5.73
N ALA A 401 -8.29 -2.80 -6.89
CA ALA A 401 -9.47 -2.20 -7.44
C ALA A 401 -10.68 -2.38 -6.49
N ARG A 402 -10.90 -3.60 -5.97
CA ARG A 402 -11.93 -3.86 -4.95
C ARG A 402 -11.71 -3.07 -3.67
N ARG A 403 -10.45 -2.88 -3.26
CA ARG A 403 -10.10 -2.03 -2.13
C ARG A 403 -10.45 -0.57 -2.40
N ALA A 404 -10.18 -0.07 -3.61
CA ALA A 404 -10.53 1.27 -4.03
C ALA A 404 -12.05 1.49 -3.95
N ALA A 405 -12.83 0.72 -4.69
CA ALA A 405 -14.28 0.83 -4.72
C ALA A 405 -14.94 0.76 -3.33
N SER A 406 -14.38 -0.05 -2.42
CA SER A 406 -14.90 -0.18 -1.05
C SER A 406 -14.25 0.77 -0.02
N ASN A 407 -13.28 1.60 -0.42
CA ASN A 407 -12.52 2.43 0.53
C ASN A 407 -13.40 3.45 1.23
N PHE A 408 -14.30 4.06 0.48
CA PHE A 408 -15.24 5.03 0.99
C PHE A 408 -16.04 4.48 2.17
N ILE A 409 -16.80 3.42 1.93
CA ILE A 409 -17.68 2.83 2.97
C ILE A 409 -16.87 2.37 4.20
N ARG A 410 -15.64 1.87 3.99
CA ARG A 410 -14.76 1.46 5.09
C ARG A 410 -14.35 2.62 5.98
N ARG A 411 -14.07 3.78 5.40
CA ARG A 411 -13.66 4.97 6.16
C ARG A 411 -14.82 5.54 6.97
N TYR A 412 -16.01 5.62 6.37
CA TYR A 412 -17.16 6.27 7.00
C TYR A 412 -17.92 5.40 8.01
N SER A 413 -17.88 4.09 7.83
CA SER A 413 -18.47 3.16 8.79
C SER A 413 -17.72 3.10 10.14
N HIS A 414 -16.56 3.71 10.25
CA HIS A 414 -15.73 3.70 11.47
C HIS A 414 -15.43 5.10 12.01
N ALA A 415 -16.37 6.01 11.84
CA ALA A 415 -16.27 7.41 12.26
C ALA A 415 -16.00 7.65 13.76
N SER A 416 -16.14 6.63 14.61
CA SER A 416 -15.86 6.74 16.06
C SER A 416 -14.37 6.83 16.39
N ARG A 417 -13.47 6.62 15.43
CA ARG A 417 -12.01 6.66 15.63
C ARG A 417 -11.39 7.79 14.84
N PRO A 418 -10.35 8.44 15.37
CA PRO A 418 -9.51 9.30 14.54
C PRO A 418 -8.95 8.53 13.35
N LEU A 419 -9.10 9.09 12.15
CA LEU A 419 -8.52 8.59 10.90
C LEU A 419 -7.59 9.64 10.31
N MET A 420 -6.60 9.19 9.53
CA MET A 420 -5.77 10.12 8.78
C MET A 420 -6.65 11.01 7.90
N ALA A 421 -6.43 12.33 7.98
CA ALA A 421 -7.06 13.29 7.09
C ALA A 421 -6.67 13.00 5.63
N LEU A 422 -7.56 13.33 4.71
CA LEU A 422 -7.28 13.33 3.28
C LEU A 422 -7.21 14.78 2.83
N ASP A 423 -6.19 15.16 2.06
CA ASP A 423 -6.26 16.43 1.35
C ASP A 423 -7.34 16.35 0.25
N GLU A 424 -7.64 17.50 -0.36
CA GLU A 424 -8.71 17.61 -1.36
C GLU A 424 -8.56 16.58 -2.49
N GLY A 425 -7.34 16.42 -3.03
CA GLY A 425 -7.10 15.47 -4.11
C GLY A 425 -7.24 14.01 -3.69
N ALA A 426 -6.83 13.66 -2.46
CA ALA A 426 -7.02 12.31 -1.93
C ALA A 426 -8.50 12.03 -1.60
N ALA A 427 -9.23 13.01 -1.09
CA ALA A 427 -10.66 12.91 -0.82
C ALA A 427 -11.45 12.74 -2.13
N LEU A 428 -11.16 13.56 -3.15
CA LEU A 428 -11.77 13.43 -4.47
C LEU A 428 -11.51 12.06 -5.10
N ARG A 429 -10.27 11.55 -5.01
CA ARG A 429 -9.93 10.21 -5.50
C ARG A 429 -10.79 9.13 -4.83
N VAL A 430 -10.94 9.18 -3.52
CA VAL A 430 -11.76 8.21 -2.78
C VAL A 430 -13.24 8.31 -3.15
N ALA A 431 -13.75 9.53 -3.34
CA ALA A 431 -15.12 9.76 -3.80
C ALA A 431 -15.36 9.16 -5.20
N LYS A 432 -14.45 9.43 -6.15
CA LYS A 432 -14.53 8.88 -7.52
C LYS A 432 -14.54 7.36 -7.53
N TRP A 433 -13.75 6.69 -6.73
CA TRP A 433 -13.75 5.22 -6.65
C TRP A 433 -15.10 4.62 -6.25
N ALA A 434 -15.84 5.32 -5.41
CA ALA A 434 -17.11 4.82 -4.90
C ALA A 434 -18.32 5.22 -5.76
N MET A 435 -18.25 6.40 -6.39
CA MET A 435 -19.39 7.05 -7.05
C MET A 435 -19.40 6.93 -8.58
N ASP A 436 -18.29 6.48 -9.17
CA ASP A 436 -18.22 6.23 -10.61
C ASP A 436 -18.78 4.84 -10.91
N GLU A 437 -19.97 4.79 -11.51
CA GLU A 437 -20.72 3.56 -11.77
C GLU A 437 -19.97 2.63 -12.72
N ASP A 438 -19.37 3.15 -13.77
CA ASP A 438 -18.60 2.36 -14.74
C ASP A 438 -17.41 1.69 -14.08
N PHE A 439 -16.68 2.42 -13.21
CA PHE A 439 -15.59 1.85 -12.45
C PHE A 439 -16.04 0.76 -11.48
N VAL A 440 -17.14 0.97 -10.76
CA VAL A 440 -17.69 -0.05 -9.84
C VAL A 440 -18.11 -1.30 -10.60
N ASP A 441 -18.76 -1.15 -11.77
CA ASP A 441 -19.15 -2.28 -12.62
C ASP A 441 -17.94 -3.07 -13.13
N GLU A 442 -16.89 -2.40 -13.59
CA GLU A 442 -15.64 -3.07 -13.98
C GLU A 442 -15.00 -3.84 -12.81
N VAL A 443 -15.00 -3.25 -11.61
CA VAL A 443 -14.48 -3.91 -10.40
C VAL A 443 -15.33 -5.13 -10.02
N MET A 444 -16.67 -5.02 -10.09
CA MET A 444 -17.57 -6.15 -9.82
C MET A 444 -17.35 -7.29 -10.81
N ALA A 445 -17.13 -6.98 -12.08
CA ALA A 445 -16.85 -7.97 -13.13
C ALA A 445 -15.53 -8.75 -12.90
N THR A 446 -14.60 -8.23 -12.10
CA THR A 446 -13.32 -8.89 -11.78
C THR A 446 -13.38 -9.84 -10.58
N GLY A 447 -14.53 -10.03 -9.97
CA GLY A 447 -14.69 -10.82 -8.74
C GLY A 447 -15.91 -11.73 -8.73
N PRO A 448 -16.11 -12.50 -7.66
CA PRO A 448 -17.35 -13.21 -7.46
C PRO A 448 -18.51 -12.21 -7.41
N ALA A 449 -19.65 -12.59 -8.00
CA ALA A 449 -20.85 -11.77 -7.94
C ALA A 449 -21.17 -11.39 -6.48
N ALA A 450 -21.54 -10.13 -6.25
CA ALA A 450 -22.00 -9.73 -4.94
C ALA A 450 -23.24 -10.55 -4.56
N PRO A 451 -23.34 -11.06 -3.32
CA PRO A 451 -24.56 -11.75 -2.89
C PRO A 451 -25.76 -10.81 -3.02
N VAL A 452 -26.87 -11.33 -3.50
CA VAL A 452 -28.13 -10.60 -3.48
C VAL A 452 -28.53 -10.40 -2.02
N VAL A 453 -28.51 -9.17 -1.57
CA VAL A 453 -28.91 -8.80 -0.20
C VAL A 453 -30.26 -8.12 -0.30
N ALA A 454 -31.30 -8.78 0.16
CA ALA A 454 -32.64 -8.15 0.30
C ALA A 454 -32.47 -6.93 1.22
N ASP A 455 -33.15 -5.84 0.88
CA ASP A 455 -33.13 -4.59 1.64
C ASP A 455 -31.70 -3.97 1.85
N ALA A 456 -30.82 -4.15 0.84
CA ALA A 456 -29.46 -3.61 0.90
C ALA A 456 -29.43 -2.10 1.14
N ALA A 457 -30.36 -1.36 0.52
CA ALA A 457 -30.50 0.08 0.70
C ALA A 457 -30.91 0.45 2.14
N GLU A 458 -31.80 -0.31 2.77
CA GLU A 458 -32.23 -0.08 4.14
C GLU A 458 -31.09 -0.37 5.13
N GLN A 459 -30.41 -1.50 4.96
CA GLN A 459 -29.24 -1.86 5.77
C GLN A 459 -28.11 -0.85 5.60
N LEU A 460 -27.89 -0.30 4.39
CA LEU A 460 -26.89 0.73 4.18
C LEU A 460 -27.28 2.05 4.85
N ARG A 461 -28.59 2.43 4.88
CA ARG A 461 -29.08 3.61 5.61
C ARG A 461 -28.82 3.54 7.11
N GLU A 462 -28.86 2.36 7.71
CA GLU A 462 -28.53 2.17 9.13
C GLU A 462 -27.08 2.46 9.43
N ILE A 463 -26.18 2.21 8.47
CA ILE A 463 -24.72 2.33 8.62
C ILE A 463 -24.24 3.75 8.30
N LEU A 464 -24.87 4.39 7.31
CA LEU A 464 -24.46 5.71 6.83
C LEU A 464 -25.03 6.81 7.72
N PRO A 465 -24.26 7.88 8.04
CA PRO A 465 -24.77 9.04 8.76
C PRO A 465 -25.99 9.64 8.02
N LYS A 466 -27.04 9.96 8.76
CA LYS A 466 -28.23 10.57 8.18
C LYS A 466 -27.98 12.03 7.81
N GLY A 467 -28.50 12.44 6.64
CA GLY A 467 -28.43 13.85 6.19
C GLY A 467 -27.14 14.27 5.52
N GLU A 468 -26.20 13.38 5.30
CA GLU A 468 -24.99 13.66 4.54
C GLU A 468 -25.26 13.48 3.03
N ALA A 469 -24.88 14.49 2.23
CA ALA A 469 -25.15 14.48 0.78
C ALA A 469 -24.55 13.26 0.05
N TRP A 470 -23.39 12.79 0.50
CA TRP A 470 -22.76 11.60 -0.04
C TRP A 470 -23.50 10.31 0.32
N ALA A 471 -24.09 10.22 1.53
CA ALA A 471 -24.91 9.08 1.93
C ALA A 471 -26.18 9.00 1.05
N GLU A 472 -26.79 10.14 0.78
CA GLU A 472 -27.91 10.24 -0.15
C GLU A 472 -27.51 9.84 -1.57
N ALA A 473 -26.32 10.24 -2.04
CA ALA A 473 -25.81 9.86 -3.35
C ALA A 473 -25.56 8.35 -3.44
N MET A 474 -24.95 7.74 -2.42
CA MET A 474 -24.75 6.29 -2.37
C MET A 474 -26.08 5.50 -2.40
N LEU A 475 -27.10 6.01 -1.74
CA LEU A 475 -28.42 5.37 -1.73
C LEU A 475 -29.21 5.53 -3.05
N LYS A 476 -28.77 6.42 -3.94
CA LYS A 476 -29.32 6.58 -5.30
C LYS A 476 -28.63 5.69 -6.34
N MET A 477 -27.53 5.01 -5.96
CA MET A 477 -26.84 4.09 -6.86
C MET A 477 -27.71 2.91 -7.26
N PRO A 478 -27.38 2.22 -8.36
CA PRO A 478 -28.01 0.94 -8.71
C PRO A 478 -27.97 -0.04 -7.54
N GLU A 479 -29.06 -0.77 -7.33
CA GLU A 479 -29.19 -1.68 -6.17
C GLU A 479 -28.04 -2.70 -6.07
N ARG A 480 -27.53 -3.18 -7.22
CA ARG A 480 -26.36 -4.05 -7.26
C ARG A 480 -25.10 -3.39 -6.67
N HIS A 481 -24.91 -2.07 -6.84
CA HIS A 481 -23.80 -1.32 -6.25
C HIS A 481 -23.97 -1.18 -4.74
N ILE A 482 -25.20 -0.88 -4.30
CA ILE A 482 -25.53 -0.83 -2.87
C ILE A 482 -25.22 -2.17 -2.20
N ALA A 483 -25.64 -3.29 -2.82
CA ALA A 483 -25.36 -4.63 -2.33
C ALA A 483 -23.85 -4.93 -2.28
N TYR A 484 -23.09 -4.52 -3.30
CA TYR A 484 -21.63 -4.64 -3.33
C TYR A 484 -20.95 -3.88 -2.19
N HIS A 485 -21.33 -2.64 -1.95
CA HIS A 485 -20.78 -1.83 -0.87
C HIS A 485 -21.14 -2.40 0.50
N LEU A 486 -22.36 -2.87 0.69
CA LEU A 486 -22.82 -3.49 1.92
C LEU A 486 -22.06 -4.80 2.23
N ASP A 487 -21.85 -5.66 1.22
CA ASP A 487 -21.08 -6.89 1.39
C ASP A 487 -19.63 -6.61 1.76
N ASN A 488 -19.00 -5.65 1.08
CA ASN A 488 -17.64 -5.21 1.42
C ASN A 488 -17.55 -4.61 2.83
N PHE A 489 -18.57 -3.89 3.27
CA PHE A 489 -18.65 -3.37 4.63
C PHE A 489 -18.75 -4.51 5.65
N LYS A 490 -19.68 -5.44 5.49
CA LYS A 490 -19.85 -6.61 6.37
C LYS A 490 -18.56 -7.45 6.43
N GLY A 491 -17.93 -7.68 5.28
CA GLY A 491 -16.65 -8.36 5.22
C GLY A 491 -15.52 -7.61 5.95
N THR A 492 -15.55 -6.29 5.95
CA THR A 492 -14.60 -5.45 6.69
C THR A 492 -14.85 -5.51 8.18
N LEU A 493 -16.10 -5.41 8.64
CA LEU A 493 -16.47 -5.57 10.06
C LEU A 493 -15.95 -6.90 10.62
N LYS A 494 -16.26 -8.02 9.97
CA LYS A 494 -15.77 -9.34 10.38
C LYS A 494 -14.24 -9.42 10.51
N ARG A 495 -13.49 -8.71 9.65
CA ARG A 495 -12.02 -8.63 9.74
C ARG A 495 -11.56 -7.74 10.89
N LEU A 496 -12.30 -6.69 11.19
CA LEU A 496 -12.00 -5.76 12.28
C LEU A 496 -12.27 -6.36 13.66
N GLU A 497 -13.35 -7.11 13.81
CA GLU A 497 -13.71 -7.82 15.04
C GLU A 497 -12.65 -8.85 15.46
N ARG A 498 -11.90 -9.40 14.51
CA ARG A 498 -10.85 -10.40 14.75
C ARG A 498 -9.52 -9.83 15.20
N GLY A 499 -9.35 -8.54 15.26
CA GLY A 499 -8.10 -7.95 15.71
C GLY A 499 -8.02 -6.45 15.60
N ASP A 500 -7.53 -5.77 16.61
CA ASP A 500 -7.00 -4.41 16.62
C ASP A 500 -7.95 -3.29 16.94
N ALA A 501 -8.70 -3.49 18.00
CA ALA A 501 -9.52 -2.39 18.49
C ALA A 501 -8.69 -1.25 19.12
N THR A 502 -7.63 -1.53 19.84
CA THR A 502 -6.81 -0.52 20.50
C THR A 502 -5.33 -0.93 20.55
N GLU A 503 -4.45 0.03 20.42
CA GLU A 503 -3.03 -0.14 20.72
C GLU A 503 -2.70 0.66 21.97
N THR A 504 -1.97 0.08 22.92
CA THR A 504 -1.45 0.80 24.08
C THR A 504 -0.27 1.66 23.63
N VAL A 505 -0.30 2.92 24.02
CA VAL A 505 0.85 3.81 23.87
C VAL A 505 1.83 3.50 25.00
N SER A 506 3.01 2.97 24.66
CA SER A 506 4.08 2.80 25.64
C SER A 506 4.75 4.16 25.84
N THR A 507 4.62 4.68 27.06
CA THR A 507 5.48 5.75 27.56
C THR A 507 6.42 5.10 28.56
N SER A 508 7.72 5.20 28.36
CA SER A 508 8.70 4.83 29.40
C SER A 508 8.73 5.95 30.46
N ALA A 509 7.71 6.00 31.25
CA ALA A 509 7.75 6.73 32.50
C ALA A 509 7.48 5.70 33.59
N ASP A 510 8.52 4.92 33.91
CA ASP A 510 8.73 4.25 35.19
C ASP A 510 10.22 3.84 35.27
#